data_7649272c51074f2d7bfdced3dc7a69ca
#
_entry.id   7649272c51074f2d7bfdced3dc7a69ca
#
_cell.length_a   1.000
_cell.length_b   1.000
_cell.length_c   1.000
_cell.angle_alpha   90.00
_cell.angle_beta   90.00
_cell.angle_gamma   90.00
#
_symmetry.space_group_name_H-M   'P 1'
#
loop_
_entity.id
_entity.type
_entity.pdbx_description
1 polymer ?
#
loop_
_entity_poly.entity_id
_entity_poly.type
_entity_poly.pdbx_seq_one_letter_code
_entity_poly.pdbx_strand_id
1 'polypeptide(L)'
;GAAGLGPRGDVIAELDWCVGEVMAALEKEGILDNTMIIFSSDNGPVLDDGYLDRAYELNGTHRAAGPLRGGKYSKFDGGTRIPFIVYSSALKHRGVSEALISQVDLYASFAHMLGIETREDSAADSQDRYAALIGEDPAGRSELMTEDLSCGKMLRCGSWVYLSPSEGAP
;
A
#
# COMPACT_ATOMS: atom_id res chain seq x y z
N GLY A 1 4.97 -16.34 21.39
CA GLY A 1 4.23 -15.46 20.57
C GLY A 1 2.84 -15.95 20.19
N ALA A 2 1.89 -15.03 20.19
CA ALA A 2 0.49 -15.35 19.92
C ALA A 2 0.25 -15.70 18.42
N ALA A 3 1.04 -15.15 17.52
CA ALA A 3 0.88 -15.35 16.07
C ALA A 3 1.51 -16.67 15.56
N GLY A 4 2.40 -17.28 16.32
CA GLY A 4 3.09 -18.53 15.92
C GLY A 4 4.10 -18.37 14.77
N LEU A 5 4.42 -17.13 14.36
CA LEU A 5 5.33 -16.76 13.27
C LEU A 5 6.56 -16.00 13.79
N GLY A 6 6.94 -16.24 15.05
CA GLY A 6 8.06 -15.54 15.69
C GLY A 6 7.81 -14.07 15.96
N PRO A 7 8.87 -13.30 16.28
CA PRO A 7 8.74 -11.87 16.63
C PRO A 7 8.03 -11.03 15.57
N ARG A 8 8.27 -11.28 14.28
CA ARG A 8 7.61 -10.53 13.19
C ARG A 8 6.11 -10.74 13.16
N GLY A 9 5.66 -11.99 13.35
CA GLY A 9 4.23 -12.28 13.43
C GLY A 9 3.58 -11.62 14.64
N ASP A 10 4.27 -11.57 15.77
CA ASP A 10 3.78 -10.91 16.97
C ASP A 10 3.66 -9.41 16.80
N VAL A 11 4.64 -8.75 16.12
CA VAL A 11 4.58 -7.32 15.80
C VAL A 11 3.44 -7.00 14.83
N ILE A 12 3.17 -7.87 13.85
CA ILE A 12 2.02 -7.68 12.93
C ILE A 12 0.70 -7.78 13.71
N ALA A 13 0.59 -8.73 14.64
CA ALA A 13 -0.60 -8.84 15.49
C ALA A 13 -0.76 -7.63 16.43
N GLU A 14 0.34 -7.08 16.94
CA GLU A 14 0.34 -5.84 17.71
C GLU A 14 -0.08 -4.64 16.87
N LEU A 15 0.40 -4.54 15.62
CA LEU A 15 -0.01 -3.50 14.68
C LEU A 15 -1.52 -3.56 14.40
N ASP A 16 -2.07 -4.74 14.16
CA ASP A 16 -3.51 -4.93 13.97
C ASP A 16 -4.31 -4.49 15.21
N TRP A 17 -3.85 -4.86 16.39
CA TRP A 17 -4.43 -4.37 17.64
C TRP A 17 -4.37 -2.85 17.77
N CYS A 18 -3.24 -2.20 17.44
CA CYS A 18 -3.10 -0.74 17.45
C CYS A 18 -4.12 -0.06 16.53
N VAL A 19 -4.36 -0.59 15.34
CA VAL A 19 -5.39 -0.07 14.44
C VAL A 19 -6.77 -0.17 15.09
N GLY A 20 -7.08 -1.29 15.74
CA GLY A 20 -8.32 -1.48 16.52
C GLY A 20 -8.49 -0.42 17.62
N GLU A 21 -7.43 -0.13 18.39
CA GLU A 21 -7.46 0.88 19.46
C GLU A 21 -7.71 2.30 18.90
N VAL A 22 -7.10 2.64 17.76
CA VAL A 22 -7.36 3.92 17.08
C VAL A 22 -8.82 4.01 16.65
N MET A 23 -9.37 2.97 16.03
CA MET A 23 -10.78 2.94 15.62
C MET A 23 -11.72 3.07 16.83
N ALA A 24 -11.45 2.34 17.91
CA ALA A 24 -12.25 2.42 19.15
C ALA A 24 -12.20 3.82 19.79
N ALA A 25 -11.05 4.49 19.74
CA ALA A 25 -10.91 5.86 20.23
C ALA A 25 -11.76 6.83 19.39
N LEU A 26 -11.72 6.73 18.07
CA LEU A 26 -12.51 7.57 17.16
C LEU A 26 -14.02 7.35 17.36
N GLU A 27 -14.44 6.10 17.57
CA GLU A 27 -15.83 5.76 17.85
C GLU A 27 -16.27 6.34 19.20
N LYS A 28 -15.46 6.18 20.25
CA LYS A 28 -15.73 6.73 21.59
C LYS A 28 -15.88 8.25 21.57
N GLU A 29 -15.06 8.95 20.77
CA GLU A 29 -15.15 10.41 20.63
C GLU A 29 -16.26 10.85 19.65
N GLY A 30 -16.97 9.91 19.02
CA GLY A 30 -18.07 10.19 18.10
C GLY A 30 -17.67 10.83 16.78
N ILE A 31 -16.42 10.64 16.36
CA ILE A 31 -15.87 11.24 15.12
C ILE A 31 -15.52 10.21 14.05
N LEU A 32 -15.71 8.91 14.31
CA LEU A 32 -15.37 7.85 13.36
C LEU A 32 -16.09 8.03 12.01
N ASP A 33 -17.35 8.41 12.00
CA ASP A 33 -18.14 8.63 10.78
C ASP A 33 -17.67 9.84 9.96
N ASN A 34 -16.92 10.76 10.57
CA ASN A 34 -16.32 11.91 9.90
C ASN A 34 -14.81 11.75 9.70
N THR A 35 -14.32 10.51 9.74
CA THR A 35 -12.89 10.20 9.60
C THR A 35 -12.68 9.19 8.47
N MET A 36 -11.74 9.48 7.60
CA MET A 36 -11.19 8.51 6.65
C MET A 36 -9.93 7.90 7.26
N ILE A 37 -9.90 6.58 7.38
CA ILE A 37 -8.73 5.84 7.86
C ILE A 37 -8.11 5.13 6.66
N ILE A 38 -6.82 5.34 6.45
CA ILE A 38 -6.05 4.64 5.43
C ILE A 38 -4.93 3.87 6.12
N PHE A 39 -4.95 2.56 5.92
CA PHE A 39 -3.87 1.68 6.34
C PHE A 39 -3.06 1.27 5.12
N SER A 40 -1.76 1.47 5.18
CA SER A 40 -0.87 1.13 4.07
C SER A 40 0.53 0.78 4.59
N SER A 41 1.39 0.35 3.67
CA SER A 41 2.83 0.14 3.89
C SER A 41 3.63 1.00 2.91
N ASP A 42 4.89 1.26 3.22
CA ASP A 42 5.81 1.99 2.35
C ASP A 42 6.36 1.13 1.20
N ASN A 43 6.54 -0.17 1.45
CA ASN A 43 7.06 -1.14 0.47
C ASN A 43 6.56 -2.56 0.78
N GLY A 44 6.87 -3.48 -0.12
CA GLY A 44 6.61 -4.89 0.08
C GLY A 44 7.49 -5.53 1.16
N PRO A 45 7.24 -6.80 1.52
CA PRO A 45 7.91 -7.47 2.64
C PRO A 45 9.38 -7.75 2.35
N VAL A 46 10.15 -7.86 3.44
CA VAL A 46 11.51 -8.36 3.46
C VAL A 46 11.69 -9.28 4.67
N LEU A 47 12.36 -10.40 4.50
CA LEU A 47 12.65 -11.33 5.60
C LEU A 47 14.10 -11.22 6.09
N ASP A 48 15.02 -10.80 5.22
CA ASP A 48 16.43 -10.61 5.55
C ASP A 48 16.83 -9.16 5.24
N ASP A 49 16.76 -8.33 6.26
CA ASP A 49 17.16 -6.91 6.23
C ASP A 49 18.26 -6.59 7.26
N GLY A 50 18.99 -7.64 7.69
CA GLY A 50 20.12 -7.54 8.59
C GLY A 50 19.76 -7.66 10.07
N TYR A 51 18.50 -7.83 10.43
CA TYR A 51 18.11 -8.08 11.82
C TYR A 51 18.30 -9.55 12.22
N LEU A 52 18.76 -9.79 13.44
CA LEU A 52 18.98 -11.14 14.00
C LEU A 52 17.69 -11.68 14.64
N ASP A 53 16.59 -11.65 13.91
CA ASP A 53 15.26 -12.03 14.37
C ASP A 53 14.82 -13.44 13.92
N ARG A 54 15.68 -14.13 13.17
CA ARG A 54 15.40 -15.47 12.63
C ARG A 54 14.14 -15.50 11.76
N ALA A 55 13.88 -14.41 11.02
CA ALA A 55 12.67 -14.25 10.24
C ALA A 55 12.45 -15.38 9.23
N TYR A 56 13.49 -15.83 8.54
CA TYR A 56 13.42 -16.95 7.59
C TYR A 56 12.98 -18.25 8.24
N GLU A 57 13.62 -18.64 9.35
CA GLU A 57 13.36 -19.91 10.02
C GLU A 57 11.97 -19.90 10.67
N LEU A 58 11.59 -18.78 11.27
CA LEU A 58 10.34 -18.67 12.03
C LEU A 58 9.13 -18.36 11.14
N ASN A 59 9.36 -17.91 9.90
CA ASN A 59 8.28 -17.66 8.94
C ASN A 59 7.57 -18.95 8.49
N GLY A 60 8.23 -20.09 8.59
CA GLY A 60 7.67 -21.40 8.22
C GLY A 60 7.25 -21.43 6.75
N THR A 61 6.02 -21.84 6.48
CA THR A 61 5.44 -21.92 5.13
C THR A 61 4.72 -20.64 4.70
N HIS A 62 4.68 -19.63 5.56
CA HIS A 62 4.03 -18.36 5.23
C HIS A 62 4.78 -17.65 4.09
N ARG A 63 4.02 -17.10 3.14
CA ARG A 63 4.53 -16.34 1.99
C ARG A 63 4.18 -14.86 2.19
N ALA A 64 5.14 -14.08 2.68
CA ALA A 64 4.90 -12.68 3.03
C ALA A 64 4.38 -11.82 1.86
N ALA A 65 4.88 -12.05 0.63
CA ALA A 65 4.38 -11.41 -0.59
C ALA A 65 3.23 -12.17 -1.27
N GLY A 66 2.71 -13.25 -0.66
CA GLY A 66 1.71 -14.10 -1.29
C GLY A 66 2.19 -14.70 -2.62
N PRO A 67 1.42 -14.58 -3.70
CA PRO A 67 1.81 -15.07 -5.02
C PRO A 67 2.71 -14.10 -5.80
N LEU A 68 2.96 -12.89 -5.28
CA LEU A 68 3.68 -11.84 -5.99
C LEU A 68 5.19 -12.14 -6.00
N ARG A 69 5.83 -11.79 -7.11
CA ARG A 69 7.28 -11.93 -7.28
C ARG A 69 8.00 -10.80 -6.58
N GLY A 70 9.14 -11.13 -5.97
CA GLY A 70 10.02 -10.15 -5.31
C GLY A 70 9.55 -9.75 -3.92
N GLY A 71 10.11 -8.68 -3.41
CA GLY A 71 9.86 -8.09 -2.11
C GLY A 71 10.47 -6.70 -2.05
N LYS A 72 10.67 -6.14 -0.87
CA LYS A 72 11.35 -4.85 -0.66
C LYS A 72 12.62 -4.77 -1.52
N TYR A 73 12.94 -3.60 -2.01
CA TYR A 73 14.07 -3.27 -2.90
C TYR A 73 13.91 -3.69 -4.37
N SER A 74 12.91 -4.50 -4.71
CA SER A 74 12.71 -4.95 -6.09
C SER A 74 11.63 -4.16 -6.81
N LYS A 75 11.78 -4.02 -8.14
CA LYS A 75 10.76 -3.42 -9.02
C LYS A 75 9.55 -4.31 -9.29
N PHE A 76 9.56 -5.56 -8.81
CA PHE A 76 8.45 -6.49 -9.01
C PHE A 76 7.28 -6.19 -8.07
N ASP A 77 6.09 -6.70 -8.40
CA ASP A 77 4.86 -6.49 -7.65
C ASP A 77 4.99 -6.81 -6.16
N GLY A 78 5.77 -7.82 -5.79
CA GLY A 78 6.01 -8.13 -4.38
C GLY A 78 6.75 -7.04 -3.60
N GLY A 79 7.47 -6.14 -4.30
CA GLY A 79 8.15 -5.00 -3.69
C GLY A 79 7.31 -3.71 -3.68
N THR A 80 6.40 -3.57 -4.62
CA THR A 80 5.70 -2.31 -4.90
C THR A 80 4.19 -2.36 -4.72
N ARG A 81 3.55 -3.53 -4.86
CA ARG A 81 2.12 -3.72 -4.61
C ARG A 81 1.90 -3.98 -3.12
N ILE A 82 1.73 -2.89 -2.40
CA ILE A 82 1.58 -2.87 -0.94
C ILE A 82 0.14 -3.10 -0.50
N PRO A 83 -0.11 -3.53 0.75
CA PRO A 83 -1.45 -3.48 1.33
C PRO A 83 -1.95 -2.03 1.33
N PHE A 84 -3.21 -1.84 0.96
CA PHE A 84 -3.86 -0.54 0.97
C PHE A 84 -5.33 -0.72 1.32
N ILE A 85 -5.73 -0.24 2.48
CA ILE A 85 -7.09 -0.41 3.02
C ILE A 85 -7.65 0.96 3.35
N VAL A 86 -8.86 1.24 2.86
CA VAL A 86 -9.58 2.47 3.16
C VAL A 86 -10.84 2.15 3.96
N TYR A 87 -11.01 2.83 5.07
CA TYR A 87 -12.25 2.86 5.84
C TYR A 87 -12.78 4.30 5.87
N SER A 88 -14.04 4.49 5.48
CA SER A 88 -14.72 5.79 5.55
C SER A 88 -16.23 5.61 5.42
N SER A 89 -16.99 6.53 6.00
CA SER A 89 -18.42 6.65 5.75
C SER A 89 -18.75 7.10 4.32
N ALA A 90 -17.78 7.71 3.62
CA ALA A 90 -17.91 8.15 2.23
C ALA A 90 -17.84 7.00 1.20
N LEU A 91 -17.44 5.79 1.62
CA LEU A 91 -17.33 4.64 0.71
C LEU A 91 -18.65 4.34 0.01
N LYS A 92 -18.63 4.32 -1.32
CA LYS A 92 -19.78 3.97 -2.19
C LYS A 92 -19.88 2.46 -2.41
N HIS A 93 -18.76 1.80 -2.50
CA HIS A 93 -18.68 0.34 -2.59
C HIS A 93 -17.74 -0.21 -1.53
N ARG A 94 -18.09 -1.36 -0.97
CA ARG A 94 -17.29 -2.09 -0.01
C ARG A 94 -16.78 -3.38 -0.64
N GLY A 95 -15.58 -3.78 -0.30
CA GLY A 95 -14.96 -5.00 -0.80
C GLY A 95 -13.57 -4.74 -1.37
N VAL A 96 -13.15 -5.60 -2.28
CA VAL A 96 -11.83 -5.48 -2.93
C VAL A 96 -11.97 -4.66 -4.20
N SER A 97 -11.08 -3.71 -4.40
CA SER A 97 -10.96 -2.92 -5.63
C SER A 97 -9.67 -3.31 -6.37
N GLU A 98 -9.77 -3.40 -7.69
CA GLU A 98 -8.61 -3.59 -8.58
C GLU A 98 -8.09 -2.27 -9.17
N ALA A 99 -8.62 -1.13 -8.70
CA ALA A 99 -8.18 0.18 -9.16
C ALA A 99 -6.68 0.39 -8.93
N LEU A 100 -5.98 0.78 -9.98
CA LEU A 100 -4.57 1.12 -9.90
C LEU A 100 -4.39 2.51 -9.28
N ILE A 101 -3.79 2.56 -8.11
CA ILE A 101 -3.50 3.81 -7.40
C ILE A 101 -2.05 3.80 -6.91
N SER A 102 -1.52 4.98 -6.63
CA SER A 102 -0.22 5.16 -6.00
C SER A 102 -0.36 6.06 -4.77
N GLN A 103 0.50 5.90 -3.77
CA GLN A 103 0.50 6.76 -2.59
C GLN A 103 0.70 8.25 -2.93
N VAL A 104 1.41 8.56 -4.02
CA VAL A 104 1.56 9.94 -4.49
C VAL A 104 0.23 10.59 -4.87
N ASP A 105 -0.80 9.78 -5.20
CA ASP A 105 -2.14 10.27 -5.56
C ASP A 105 -2.93 10.81 -4.37
N LEU A 106 -2.51 10.47 -3.15
CA LEU A 106 -3.20 10.92 -1.95
C LEU A 106 -3.21 12.45 -1.84
N TYR A 107 -2.16 13.12 -2.30
CA TYR A 107 -2.12 14.59 -2.26
C TYR A 107 -3.25 15.23 -3.07
N ALA A 108 -3.37 14.92 -4.37
CA ALA A 108 -4.42 15.47 -5.21
C ALA A 108 -5.82 14.98 -4.81
N SER A 109 -5.93 13.71 -4.38
CA SER A 109 -7.20 13.12 -3.93
C SER A 109 -7.72 13.77 -2.64
N PHE A 110 -6.85 14.08 -1.69
CA PHE A 110 -7.25 14.79 -0.47
C PHE A 110 -7.58 16.26 -0.74
N ALA A 111 -6.84 16.91 -1.65
CA ALA A 111 -7.19 18.25 -2.07
C ALA A 111 -8.61 18.29 -2.68
N HIS A 112 -8.94 17.35 -3.57
CA HIS A 112 -10.30 17.19 -4.10
C HIS A 112 -11.33 16.97 -2.97
N MET A 113 -11.07 16.01 -2.08
CA MET A 113 -11.97 15.70 -0.96
C MET A 113 -12.28 16.92 -0.09
N LEU A 114 -11.30 17.82 0.08
CA LEU A 114 -11.40 19.02 0.90
C LEU A 114 -11.85 20.26 0.11
N GLY A 115 -12.07 20.15 -1.21
CA GLY A 115 -12.40 21.28 -2.06
C GLY A 115 -11.28 22.33 -2.19
N ILE A 116 -10.02 21.88 -2.08
CA ILE A 116 -8.82 22.73 -2.16
C ILE A 116 -8.27 22.67 -3.57
N GLU A 117 -8.09 23.85 -4.20
CA GLU A 117 -7.36 23.94 -5.47
C GLU A 117 -5.86 23.73 -5.24
N THR A 118 -5.27 22.82 -5.99
CA THR A 118 -3.82 22.59 -5.99
C THR A 118 -3.16 23.44 -7.05
N ARG A 119 -1.94 23.92 -6.78
CA ARG A 119 -1.15 24.61 -7.80
C ARG A 119 -0.66 23.59 -8.83
N GLU A 120 -0.59 23.99 -10.09
CA GLU A 120 -0.17 23.15 -11.21
C GLU A 120 1.25 22.59 -11.05
N ASP A 121 2.12 23.34 -10.34
CA ASP A 121 3.52 22.95 -10.04
C ASP A 121 3.68 22.15 -8.75
N SER A 122 2.58 21.87 -8.03
CA SER A 122 2.60 21.13 -6.77
C SER A 122 2.32 19.66 -7.03
N ALA A 123 3.25 18.79 -6.63
CA ALA A 123 3.09 17.32 -6.75
C ALA A 123 2.73 16.88 -8.19
N ALA A 124 3.58 17.18 -9.16
CA ALA A 124 3.37 16.94 -10.59
C ALA A 124 3.00 15.48 -10.94
N ASP A 125 3.45 14.52 -10.15
CA ASP A 125 3.15 13.08 -10.35
C ASP A 125 1.83 12.64 -9.68
N SER A 126 1.23 13.49 -8.83
CA SER A 126 -0.01 13.18 -8.13
C SER A 126 -1.21 13.33 -9.06
N GLN A 127 -2.05 12.32 -9.12
CA GLN A 127 -3.31 12.35 -9.85
C GLN A 127 -4.47 12.26 -8.87
N ASP A 128 -5.53 13.04 -9.11
CA ASP A 128 -6.75 12.87 -8.35
C ASP A 128 -7.36 11.47 -8.61
N ARG A 129 -7.40 10.65 -7.58
CA ARG A 129 -7.97 9.30 -7.54
C ARG A 129 -8.97 9.15 -6.41
N TYR A 130 -9.56 10.26 -5.96
CA TYR A 130 -10.55 10.22 -4.89
C TYR A 130 -11.72 9.27 -5.20
N ALA A 131 -12.22 9.28 -6.44
CA ALA A 131 -13.27 8.34 -6.86
C ALA A 131 -12.85 6.87 -6.69
N ALA A 132 -11.57 6.54 -6.95
CA ALA A 132 -11.05 5.19 -6.71
C ALA A 132 -10.93 4.88 -5.21
N LEU A 133 -10.52 5.85 -4.39
CA LEU A 133 -10.42 5.68 -2.93
C LEU A 133 -11.78 5.38 -2.28
N ILE A 134 -12.87 5.96 -2.80
CA ILE A 134 -14.23 5.71 -2.28
C ILE A 134 -14.98 4.61 -3.03
N GLY A 135 -14.34 3.94 -3.99
CA GLY A 135 -14.89 2.79 -4.71
C GLY A 135 -15.83 3.13 -5.88
N GLU A 136 -15.84 4.38 -6.36
CA GLU A 136 -16.63 4.78 -7.54
C GLU A 136 -15.90 4.51 -8.86
N ASP A 137 -14.56 4.59 -8.88
CA ASP A 137 -13.74 4.30 -10.05
C ASP A 137 -13.04 2.93 -9.86
N PRO A 138 -13.42 1.89 -10.61
CA PRO A 138 -12.80 0.58 -10.50
C PRO A 138 -11.47 0.45 -11.25
N ALA A 139 -11.09 1.43 -12.05
CA ALA A 139 -9.90 1.38 -12.89
C ALA A 139 -8.69 2.12 -12.29
N GLY A 140 -8.91 3.31 -11.76
CA GLY A 140 -7.85 4.17 -11.23
C GLY A 140 -6.93 4.74 -12.33
N ARG A 141 -5.62 4.64 -12.16
CA ARG A 141 -4.62 5.08 -13.14
C ARG A 141 -4.62 4.17 -14.38
N SER A 142 -4.43 4.75 -15.56
CA SER A 142 -4.17 4.00 -16.80
C SER A 142 -2.77 3.37 -16.80
N GLU A 143 -1.81 4.02 -16.14
CA GLU A 143 -0.43 3.57 -16.06
C GLU A 143 0.22 3.99 -14.74
N LEU A 144 1.23 3.24 -14.33
CA LEU A 144 2.04 3.54 -13.15
C LEU A 144 3.47 3.09 -13.38
N MET A 145 4.40 4.01 -13.18
CA MET A 145 5.83 3.70 -13.14
C MET A 145 6.31 3.61 -11.70
N THR A 146 7.06 2.56 -11.40
CA THR A 146 7.76 2.37 -10.12
C THR A 146 9.22 2.09 -10.36
N GLU A 147 10.05 2.29 -9.35
CA GLU A 147 11.50 2.15 -9.42
C GLU A 147 12.02 1.30 -8.26
N ASP A 148 13.04 0.50 -8.50
CA ASP A 148 13.72 -0.27 -7.48
C ASP A 148 14.95 0.48 -6.91
N LEU A 149 15.61 -0.11 -5.91
CA LEU A 149 16.79 0.46 -5.27
C LEU A 149 17.95 0.73 -6.25
N SER A 150 18.00 0.01 -7.37
CA SER A 150 19.07 0.11 -8.40
C SER A 150 18.63 0.94 -9.61
N CYS A 151 17.61 1.77 -9.48
CA CYS A 151 17.02 2.58 -10.54
C CYS A 151 16.41 1.75 -11.70
N GLY A 152 16.18 0.45 -11.48
CA GLY A 152 15.45 -0.41 -12.40
C GLY A 152 13.97 -0.04 -12.38
N LYS A 153 13.36 0.14 -13.57
CA LYS A 153 12.00 0.64 -13.70
C LYS A 153 11.02 -0.46 -14.07
N MET A 154 9.81 -0.36 -13.51
CA MET A 154 8.65 -1.11 -13.93
C MET A 154 7.58 -0.12 -14.39
N LEU A 155 7.05 -0.31 -15.59
CA LEU A 155 5.88 0.39 -16.09
C LEU A 155 4.73 -0.61 -16.20
N ARG A 156 3.64 -0.32 -15.51
CA ARG A 156 2.37 -1.03 -15.64
C ARG A 156 1.43 -0.19 -16.50
N CYS A 157 0.79 -0.83 -17.49
CA CYS A 157 -0.26 -0.25 -18.31
C CYS A 157 -1.36 -1.30 -18.50
N GLY A 158 -2.45 -1.17 -17.77
CA GLY A 158 -3.48 -2.20 -17.71
C GLY A 158 -2.91 -3.56 -17.27
N SER A 159 -3.10 -4.59 -18.10
CA SER A 159 -2.58 -5.95 -17.85
C SER A 159 -1.11 -6.15 -18.26
N TRP A 160 -0.50 -5.15 -18.89
CA TRP A 160 0.88 -5.24 -19.34
C TRP A 160 1.84 -4.67 -18.31
N VAL A 161 2.98 -5.34 -18.16
CA VAL A 161 4.09 -4.88 -17.33
C VAL A 161 5.37 -4.92 -18.15
N TYR A 162 6.00 -3.76 -18.30
CA TYR A 162 7.34 -3.63 -18.85
C TYR A 162 8.35 -3.49 -17.71
N LEU A 163 9.41 -4.27 -17.79
CA LEU A 163 10.53 -4.20 -16.85
C LEU A 163 11.77 -3.73 -17.60
N SER A 164 12.36 -2.62 -17.18
CA SER A 164 13.64 -2.19 -17.75
C SER A 164 14.71 -3.24 -17.45
N PRO A 165 15.64 -3.48 -18.39
CA PRO A 165 16.84 -4.24 -18.09
C PRO A 165 17.54 -3.62 -16.87
N SER A 166 17.89 -4.45 -15.89
CA SER A 166 18.76 -4.04 -14.78
C SER A 166 20.13 -4.65 -15.01
N GLU A 167 21.17 -3.83 -14.98
CA GLU A 167 22.54 -4.35 -15.01
C GLU A 167 22.76 -5.16 -13.73
N GLY A 168 22.93 -6.48 -13.89
CA GLY A 168 23.37 -7.35 -12.82
C GLY A 168 22.31 -8.02 -11.94
N ALA A 169 21.04 -7.97 -12.29
CA ALA A 169 20.04 -8.80 -11.61
C ALA A 169 19.79 -10.10 -12.40
N PRO A 170 19.85 -11.28 -11.75
CA PRO A 170 19.48 -12.54 -12.37
C PRO A 170 17.99 -12.62 -12.67
#